data_54239a7b0518e21213ef600f358d627e
#
_entry.id   54239a7b0518e21213ef600f358d627e
#
_cell.length_a   1.000
_cell.length_b   1.000
_cell.length_c   1.000
_cell.angle_alpha   90.00
_cell.angle_beta   90.00
_cell.angle_gamma   90.00
#
_symmetry.space_group_name_H-M   'P 1'
#
loop_
_entity.id
_entity.type
_entity.pdbx_description
1 polymer ?
#
loop_
_entity_poly.entity_id
_entity_poly.type
_entity_poly.pdbx_seq_one_letter_code
_entity_poly.pdbx_strand_id
1 'polypeptide(L)'
;MAETTLAGKPEKRSRWSWYFYDFGNSAYAAVILLAVYSAYFKGSVVGGAEGTRLWGISLGIAAIIVAVLSPILGTIADFSKAKKKLLFIFTVLAVTFTALLFFVEKGNVVMGMLFFILAEIGYRAAQVFYDALLVDVATPKTIGSVSGKGWAIGMLGGVICLLFVLVPIQLNPGDVFFVRIAFLITAVFFALSSIPMFLWVKEVNEPDKLPAGETTLGYAFKKLAHTFSSVRHYREFIKYMIAFLIYNXXXXXXXXXXXXXXXXXXXXXXXXXXXXXXXXXXAITVNSSNT
;
A
#
# COMPACT_ATOMS: atom_id res chain seq x y z
N MET A 1 -25.70 -11.09 -31.52
CA MET A 1 -24.67 -11.60 -30.56
C MET A 1 -23.36 -11.69 -31.32
N ALA A 2 -22.50 -10.69 -31.16
CA ALA A 2 -21.17 -10.72 -31.76
C ALA A 2 -20.29 -11.64 -30.89
N GLU A 3 -19.83 -12.74 -31.45
CA GLU A 3 -18.80 -13.56 -30.82
C GLU A 3 -17.55 -12.69 -30.63
N THR A 4 -17.29 -12.31 -29.37
CA THR A 4 -16.05 -11.65 -28.99
C THR A 4 -14.91 -12.59 -29.32
N THR A 5 -14.14 -12.25 -30.32
CA THR A 5 -12.98 -13.00 -30.79
C THR A 5 -12.08 -13.30 -29.59
N LEU A 6 -11.87 -14.57 -29.34
CA LEU A 6 -11.09 -15.09 -28.23
C LEU A 6 -9.67 -14.51 -28.25
N ALA A 7 -9.43 -13.52 -27.42
CA ALA A 7 -8.06 -13.20 -27.03
C ALA A 7 -7.45 -14.49 -26.47
N GLY A 8 -6.33 -14.93 -27.00
CA GLY A 8 -5.66 -16.19 -26.59
C GLY A 8 -5.54 -16.25 -25.06
N LYS A 9 -5.55 -17.45 -24.50
CA LYS A 9 -5.40 -17.65 -23.05
C LYS A 9 -4.24 -16.81 -22.51
N PRO A 10 -4.50 -15.97 -21.50
CA PRO A 10 -3.42 -15.15 -20.92
C PRO A 10 -2.23 -16.05 -20.54
N GLU A 11 -1.04 -15.64 -20.96
CA GLU A 11 0.17 -16.40 -20.67
C GLU A 11 0.36 -16.56 -19.16
N LYS A 12 0.73 -17.75 -18.72
CA LYS A 12 1.06 -18.06 -17.32
C LYS A 12 2.09 -17.06 -16.78
N ARG A 13 3.05 -16.67 -17.62
CA ARG A 13 4.11 -15.71 -17.31
C ARG A 13 3.55 -14.31 -16.98
N SER A 14 2.58 -13.82 -17.77
CA SER A 14 1.92 -12.52 -17.51
C SER A 14 1.19 -12.50 -16.17
N ARG A 15 0.49 -13.60 -15.84
CA ARG A 15 -0.21 -13.71 -14.54
C ARG A 15 0.76 -13.69 -13.36
N TRP A 16 1.88 -14.45 -13.44
CA TRP A 16 2.88 -14.43 -12.37
C TRP A 16 3.51 -13.05 -12.23
N SER A 17 3.75 -12.35 -13.35
CA SER A 17 4.28 -10.98 -13.35
C SER A 17 3.32 -10.00 -12.66
N TRP A 18 2.02 -10.17 -12.87
CA TRP A 18 0.98 -9.38 -12.22
C TRP A 18 0.97 -9.66 -10.71
N TYR A 19 1.10 -10.94 -10.27
CA TYR A 19 1.22 -11.30 -8.85
C TYR A 19 2.48 -10.68 -8.22
N PHE A 20 3.62 -10.73 -8.93
CA PHE A 20 4.89 -10.20 -8.42
C PHE A 20 4.85 -8.67 -8.26
N TYR A 21 4.07 -7.98 -9.07
CA TYR A 21 3.86 -6.54 -8.86
C TYR A 21 3.19 -6.30 -7.49
N ASP A 22 2.13 -7.05 -7.17
CA ASP A 22 1.43 -6.91 -5.89
C ASP A 22 2.32 -7.33 -4.70
N PHE A 23 3.18 -8.33 -4.91
CA PHE A 23 4.18 -8.76 -3.93
C PHE A 23 5.07 -7.59 -3.51
N GLY A 24 5.55 -6.79 -4.47
CA GLY A 24 6.36 -5.60 -4.19
C GLY A 24 5.56 -4.42 -3.66
N ASN A 25 4.41 -4.19 -4.26
CA ASN A 25 3.50 -3.08 -3.93
C ASN A 25 3.01 -3.17 -2.47
N SER A 26 2.72 -4.36 -1.97
CA SER A 26 2.27 -4.60 -0.60
C SER A 26 3.36 -4.32 0.43
N ALA A 27 4.65 -4.36 0.03
CA ALA A 27 5.76 -3.97 0.91
C ALA A 27 5.66 -2.49 1.31
N TYR A 28 5.26 -1.62 0.38
CA TYR A 28 5.03 -0.20 0.67
C TYR A 28 3.98 -0.06 1.77
N ALA A 29 2.84 -0.73 1.61
CA ALA A 29 1.76 -0.66 2.61
C ALA A 29 2.23 -1.14 3.99
N ALA A 30 2.93 -2.30 4.04
CA ALA A 30 3.37 -2.90 5.29
C ALA A 30 4.42 -2.04 6.02
N VAL A 31 5.44 -1.55 5.29
CA VAL A 31 6.58 -0.86 5.89
C VAL A 31 6.30 0.64 6.06
N ILE A 32 5.77 1.30 5.02
CA ILE A 32 5.62 2.76 5.03
C ILE A 32 4.33 3.18 5.73
N LEU A 33 3.18 2.63 5.30
CA LEU A 33 1.89 3.06 5.84
C LEU A 33 1.64 2.55 7.26
N LEU A 34 1.95 1.27 7.51
CA LEU A 34 1.48 0.61 8.74
C LEU A 34 2.54 0.59 9.84
N ALA A 35 3.77 0.16 9.54
CA ALA A 35 4.71 -0.20 10.61
C ALA A 35 5.83 0.81 10.83
N VAL A 36 6.75 0.97 9.87
CA VAL A 36 8.06 1.59 10.17
C VAL A 36 8.02 3.10 9.97
N TYR A 37 7.66 3.59 8.76
CA TYR A 37 7.69 5.04 8.52
C TYR A 37 6.64 5.77 9.34
N SER A 38 5.43 5.23 9.47
CA SER A 38 4.37 5.83 10.29
C SER A 38 4.82 6.00 11.74
N ALA A 39 5.49 4.98 12.31
CA ALA A 39 6.03 5.06 13.69
C ALA A 39 7.19 6.05 13.77
N TYR A 40 8.11 6.00 12.80
CA TYR A 40 9.29 6.88 12.73
C TYR A 40 8.88 8.35 12.62
N PHE A 41 7.95 8.66 11.71
CA PHE A 41 7.48 10.03 11.51
C PHE A 41 6.81 10.58 12.78
N LYS A 42 5.88 9.79 13.35
CA LYS A 42 5.14 10.19 14.56
C LYS A 42 6.03 10.33 15.80
N GLY A 43 6.98 9.40 15.97
CA GLY A 43 7.80 9.33 17.18
C GLY A 43 9.10 10.10 17.12
N SER A 44 9.84 9.98 16.00
CA SER A 44 11.22 10.48 15.89
C SER A 44 11.35 11.78 15.10
N VAL A 45 10.64 11.89 13.96
CA VAL A 45 10.74 13.09 13.10
C VAL A 45 10.04 14.28 13.77
N VAL A 46 8.82 14.08 14.22
CA VAL A 46 7.99 15.14 14.83
C VAL A 46 7.94 15.00 16.35
N GLY A 47 7.44 13.85 16.82
CA GLY A 47 7.26 13.58 18.26
C GLY A 47 5.87 13.97 18.77
N GLY A 48 5.44 13.29 19.82
CA GLY A 48 4.25 13.62 20.58
C GLY A 48 2.92 13.54 19.79
N ALA A 49 1.91 14.23 20.32
CA ALA A 49 0.58 14.31 19.71
C ALA A 49 0.61 15.00 18.35
N GLU A 50 1.52 15.97 18.18
CA GLU A 50 1.70 16.70 16.92
C GLU A 50 2.11 15.77 15.79
N GLY A 51 2.96 14.78 16.05
CA GLY A 51 3.37 13.76 15.07
C GLY A 51 2.17 12.98 14.54
N THR A 52 1.26 12.57 15.42
CA THR A 52 0.02 11.87 15.05
C THR A 52 -0.89 12.79 14.23
N ARG A 53 -1.02 14.06 14.63
CA ARG A 53 -1.84 15.05 13.91
C ARG A 53 -1.31 15.26 12.48
N LEU A 54 -0.01 15.51 12.33
CA LEU A 54 0.61 15.76 11.01
C LEU A 54 0.61 14.52 10.13
N TRP A 55 0.74 13.32 10.73
CA TRP A 55 0.57 12.04 10.00
C TRP A 55 -0.84 11.97 9.39
N GLY A 56 -1.88 12.24 10.19
CA GLY A 56 -3.26 12.26 9.73
C GLY A 56 -3.50 13.29 8.63
N ILE A 57 -2.91 14.48 8.76
CA ILE A 57 -2.98 15.54 7.72
C ILE A 57 -2.34 15.05 6.42
N SER A 58 -1.15 14.41 6.50
CA SER A 58 -0.45 13.89 5.32
C SER A 58 -1.28 12.84 4.58
N LEU A 59 -1.87 11.91 5.34
CA LEU A 59 -2.78 10.89 4.79
C LEU A 59 -4.02 11.55 4.15
N GLY A 60 -4.59 12.54 4.83
CA GLY A 60 -5.77 13.28 4.34
C GLY A 60 -5.49 14.01 3.03
N ILE A 61 -4.36 14.72 2.94
CA ILE A 61 -3.95 15.44 1.72
C ILE A 61 -3.78 14.44 0.57
N ALA A 62 -3.02 13.35 0.80
CA ALA A 62 -2.81 12.32 -0.22
C ALA A 62 -4.15 11.70 -0.67
N ALA A 63 -5.04 11.39 0.28
CA ALA A 63 -6.35 10.80 0.00
C ALA A 63 -7.22 11.74 -0.86
N ILE A 64 -7.25 13.04 -0.54
CA ILE A 64 -8.04 14.05 -1.30
C ILE A 64 -7.49 14.13 -2.74
N ILE A 65 -6.17 14.22 -2.89
CA ILE A 65 -5.54 14.31 -4.22
C ILE A 65 -5.87 13.04 -5.03
N VAL A 66 -5.72 11.86 -4.43
CA VAL A 66 -6.01 10.57 -5.09
C VAL A 66 -7.51 10.47 -5.43
N ALA A 67 -8.40 10.90 -4.54
CA ALA A 67 -9.85 10.87 -4.78
C ALA A 67 -10.24 11.72 -6.00
N VAL A 68 -9.58 12.87 -6.19
CA VAL A 68 -9.82 13.74 -7.37
C VAL A 68 -9.18 13.12 -8.63
N LEU A 69 -7.99 12.54 -8.49
CA LEU A 69 -7.26 11.96 -9.63
C LEU A 69 -7.86 10.64 -10.11
N SER A 70 -8.40 9.81 -9.21
CA SER A 70 -8.84 8.43 -9.54
C SER A 70 -9.85 8.35 -10.69
N PRO A 71 -10.91 9.18 -10.75
CA PRO A 71 -11.84 9.13 -11.89
C PRO A 71 -11.17 9.51 -13.21
N ILE A 72 -10.25 10.46 -13.16
CA ILE A 72 -9.48 10.92 -14.34
C ILE A 72 -8.58 9.77 -14.81
N LEU A 73 -7.82 9.17 -13.88
CA LEU A 73 -6.90 8.06 -14.15
C LEU A 73 -7.66 6.83 -14.65
N GLY A 74 -8.82 6.53 -14.05
CA GLY A 74 -9.70 5.44 -14.48
C GLY A 74 -10.18 5.64 -15.92
N THR A 75 -10.63 6.85 -16.26
CA THR A 75 -11.05 7.17 -17.63
C THR A 75 -9.87 7.05 -18.61
N ILE A 76 -8.69 7.53 -18.23
CA ILE A 76 -7.49 7.36 -19.07
C ILE A 76 -7.21 5.85 -19.27
N ALA A 77 -7.32 5.04 -18.20
CA ALA A 77 -7.11 3.59 -18.27
C ALA A 77 -8.11 2.92 -19.25
N ASP A 78 -9.37 3.37 -19.25
CA ASP A 78 -10.42 2.81 -20.11
C ASP A 78 -10.19 3.16 -21.60
N PHE A 79 -9.80 4.42 -21.88
CA PHE A 79 -9.79 4.96 -23.26
C PHE A 79 -8.39 5.08 -23.89
N SER A 80 -7.35 4.54 -23.25
CA SER A 80 -5.99 4.61 -23.81
C SER A 80 -5.25 3.27 -23.70
N LYS A 81 -4.34 3.03 -24.64
CA LYS A 81 -3.35 1.93 -24.56
C LYS A 81 -2.11 2.42 -23.79
N ALA A 82 -2.35 2.98 -22.59
CA ALA A 82 -1.29 3.58 -21.80
C ALA A 82 -1.29 3.10 -20.33
N LYS A 83 -2.10 2.06 -20.02
CA LYS A 83 -2.22 1.52 -18.65
C LYS A 83 -0.84 1.17 -18.08
N LYS A 84 -0.06 0.41 -18.83
CA LYS A 84 1.27 -0.05 -18.41
C LYS A 84 2.28 1.11 -18.29
N LYS A 85 2.22 2.07 -19.22
CA LYS A 85 3.08 3.27 -19.18
C LYS A 85 2.77 4.14 -17.95
N LEU A 86 1.49 4.34 -17.66
CA LEU A 86 1.06 5.12 -16.50
C LEU A 86 1.35 4.39 -15.19
N LEU A 87 1.13 3.06 -15.17
CA LEU A 87 1.56 2.20 -14.06
C LEU A 87 3.05 2.40 -13.78
N PHE A 88 3.89 2.40 -14.83
CA PHE A 88 5.34 2.59 -14.70
C PHE A 88 5.67 3.96 -14.09
N ILE A 89 5.07 5.04 -14.62
CA ILE A 89 5.31 6.41 -14.14
C ILE A 89 4.98 6.53 -12.65
N PHE A 90 3.79 6.03 -12.24
CA PHE A 90 3.36 6.12 -10.84
C PHE A 90 4.14 5.17 -9.93
N THR A 91 4.59 4.00 -10.44
CA THR A 91 5.48 3.11 -9.69
C THR A 91 6.84 3.80 -9.45
N VAL A 92 7.40 4.43 -10.47
CA VAL A 92 8.67 5.18 -10.34
C VAL A 92 8.50 6.32 -9.33
N LEU A 93 7.38 7.05 -9.39
CA LEU A 93 7.06 8.09 -8.41
C LEU A 93 7.05 7.52 -6.98
N ALA A 94 6.30 6.43 -6.75
CA ALA A 94 6.20 5.78 -5.44
C ALA A 94 7.57 5.32 -4.94
N VAL A 95 8.31 4.58 -5.77
CA VAL A 95 9.64 4.03 -5.43
C VAL A 95 10.63 5.15 -5.11
N THR A 96 10.68 6.18 -5.97
CA THR A 96 11.63 7.31 -5.79
C THR A 96 11.37 8.02 -4.46
N PHE A 97 10.11 8.39 -4.20
CA PHE A 97 9.81 9.14 -2.97
C PHE A 97 9.88 8.25 -1.72
N THR A 98 9.65 6.93 -1.85
CA THR A 98 9.92 5.96 -0.77
C THR A 98 11.42 5.93 -0.45
N ALA A 99 12.28 5.87 -1.47
CA ALA A 99 13.74 5.90 -1.28
C ALA A 99 14.19 7.23 -0.64
N LEU A 100 13.60 8.36 -1.07
CA LEU A 100 13.93 9.70 -0.54
C LEU A 100 13.57 9.85 0.94
N LEU A 101 12.64 9.03 1.49
CA LEU A 101 12.36 9.02 2.93
C LEU A 101 13.61 8.71 3.76
N PHE A 102 14.63 8.05 3.18
CA PHE A 102 15.92 7.80 3.82
C PHE A 102 16.56 9.11 4.33
N PHE A 103 16.37 10.23 3.62
CA PHE A 103 16.99 11.51 3.97
C PHE A 103 16.19 12.30 5.03
N VAL A 104 15.02 11.81 5.44
CA VAL A 104 14.18 12.46 6.46
C VAL A 104 14.77 12.21 7.84
N GLU A 105 15.18 13.27 8.52
CA GLU A 105 15.76 13.25 9.86
C GLU A 105 14.83 13.95 10.86
N LYS A 106 15.17 13.86 12.13
CA LYS A 106 14.45 14.54 13.21
C LYS A 106 14.33 16.05 12.90
N GLY A 107 13.12 16.57 12.94
CA GLY A 107 12.82 17.97 12.63
C GLY A 107 12.55 18.27 11.16
N ASN A 108 12.85 17.35 10.23
CA ASN A 108 12.58 17.54 8.79
C ASN A 108 11.11 17.26 8.46
N VAL A 109 10.20 17.94 9.17
CA VAL A 109 8.75 17.68 9.15
C VAL A 109 8.17 17.86 7.73
N VAL A 110 8.42 19.03 7.13
CA VAL A 110 7.87 19.36 5.79
C VAL A 110 8.38 18.37 4.74
N MET A 111 9.68 18.05 4.78
CA MET A 111 10.30 17.10 3.84
C MET A 111 9.70 15.71 4.01
N GLY A 112 9.52 15.26 5.26
CA GLY A 112 8.90 13.96 5.57
C GLY A 112 7.46 13.88 5.07
N MET A 113 6.65 14.92 5.31
CA MET A 113 5.28 15.00 4.81
C MET A 113 5.25 15.00 3.28
N LEU A 114 6.05 15.85 2.64
CA LEU A 114 6.07 15.98 1.18
C LEU A 114 6.46 14.68 0.49
N PHE A 115 7.55 14.05 0.93
CA PHE A 115 8.02 12.79 0.33
C PHE A 115 6.98 11.68 0.53
N PHE A 116 6.38 11.59 1.72
CA PHE A 116 5.34 10.61 2.00
C PHE A 116 4.11 10.85 1.11
N ILE A 117 3.62 12.10 1.01
CA ILE A 117 2.42 12.43 0.19
C ILE A 117 2.68 12.04 -1.28
N LEU A 118 3.85 12.35 -1.82
CA LEU A 118 4.18 12.01 -3.22
C LEU A 118 4.33 10.51 -3.42
N ALA A 119 4.95 9.80 -2.46
CA ALA A 119 5.01 8.33 -2.49
C ALA A 119 3.62 7.71 -2.46
N GLU A 120 2.74 8.21 -1.58
CA GLU A 120 1.36 7.71 -1.40
C GLU A 120 0.51 7.96 -2.65
N ILE A 121 0.64 9.15 -3.26
CA ILE A 121 -0.05 9.46 -4.54
C ILE A 121 0.44 8.48 -5.62
N GLY A 122 1.75 8.27 -5.73
CA GLY A 122 2.34 7.32 -6.67
C GLY A 122 1.80 5.91 -6.45
N TYR A 123 1.82 5.44 -5.22
CA TYR A 123 1.35 4.11 -4.81
C TYR A 123 -0.14 3.92 -5.16
N ARG A 124 -1.01 4.86 -4.77
CA ARG A 124 -2.47 4.78 -5.00
C ARG A 124 -2.84 4.92 -6.48
N ALA A 125 -2.18 5.85 -7.19
CA ALA A 125 -2.42 6.04 -8.63
C ALA A 125 -1.96 4.81 -9.43
N ALA A 126 -0.82 4.22 -9.06
CA ALA A 126 -0.36 2.97 -9.67
C ALA A 126 -1.39 1.85 -9.50
N GLN A 127 -2.03 1.76 -8.33
CA GLN A 127 -3.04 0.74 -8.05
C GLN A 127 -4.21 0.78 -9.07
N VAL A 128 -4.64 1.98 -9.49
CA VAL A 128 -5.71 2.14 -10.50
C VAL A 128 -5.34 1.41 -11.79
N PHE A 129 -4.10 1.57 -12.26
CA PHE A 129 -3.64 0.95 -13.51
C PHE A 129 -3.30 -0.53 -13.32
N TYR A 130 -2.81 -0.92 -12.15
CA TYR A 130 -2.58 -2.33 -11.79
C TYR A 130 -3.90 -3.11 -11.86
N ASP A 131 -4.96 -2.56 -11.25
CA ASP A 131 -6.30 -3.18 -11.26
C ASP A 131 -6.88 -3.21 -12.68
N ALA A 132 -6.69 -2.12 -13.45
CA ALA A 132 -7.16 -2.05 -14.84
C ALA A 132 -6.47 -3.07 -15.77
N LEU A 133 -5.26 -3.55 -15.43
CA LEU A 133 -4.53 -4.57 -16.18
C LEU A 133 -4.97 -6.01 -15.82
N LEU A 134 -5.82 -6.19 -14.80
CA LEU A 134 -6.32 -7.51 -14.42
C LEU A 134 -7.06 -8.20 -15.58
N VAL A 135 -7.81 -7.44 -16.37
CA VAL A 135 -8.54 -7.98 -17.54
C VAL A 135 -7.61 -8.42 -18.67
N ASP A 136 -6.36 -7.93 -18.67
CA ASP A 136 -5.35 -8.32 -19.67
C ASP A 136 -4.63 -9.62 -19.27
N VAL A 137 -4.66 -10.01 -17.98
CA VAL A 137 -3.98 -11.22 -17.46
C VAL A 137 -4.96 -12.30 -17.01
N ALA A 138 -6.27 -12.05 -17.03
CA ALA A 138 -7.31 -12.99 -16.59
C ALA A 138 -8.47 -13.02 -17.59
N THR A 139 -9.20 -14.11 -17.61
CA THR A 139 -10.46 -14.23 -18.37
C THR A 139 -11.64 -13.97 -17.43
N PRO A 140 -12.84 -13.66 -17.96
CA PRO A 140 -14.04 -13.49 -17.09
C PRO A 140 -14.29 -14.67 -16.15
N LYS A 141 -13.94 -15.91 -16.56
CA LYS A 141 -14.10 -17.12 -15.74
C LYS A 141 -13.04 -17.26 -14.65
N THR A 142 -11.88 -16.60 -14.78
CA THR A 142 -10.74 -16.77 -13.86
C THR A 142 -10.40 -15.51 -13.08
N ILE A 143 -11.05 -14.39 -13.36
CA ILE A 143 -10.70 -13.06 -12.81
C ILE A 143 -10.71 -13.06 -11.27
N GLY A 144 -11.73 -13.65 -10.64
CA GLY A 144 -11.81 -13.75 -9.17
C GLY A 144 -10.68 -14.58 -8.57
N SER A 145 -10.35 -15.72 -9.22
CA SER A 145 -9.25 -16.58 -8.76
C SER A 145 -7.89 -15.92 -8.94
N VAL A 146 -7.69 -15.20 -10.06
CA VAL A 146 -6.44 -14.48 -10.32
C VAL A 146 -6.27 -13.33 -9.32
N SER A 147 -7.31 -12.53 -9.12
CA SER A 147 -7.31 -11.44 -8.14
C SER A 147 -7.01 -11.94 -6.72
N GLY A 148 -7.72 -13.00 -6.26
CA GLY A 148 -7.51 -13.58 -4.94
C GLY A 148 -6.08 -14.11 -4.73
N LYS A 149 -5.50 -14.76 -5.75
CA LYS A 149 -4.11 -15.25 -5.70
C LYS A 149 -3.11 -14.09 -5.67
N GLY A 150 -3.38 -13.04 -6.45
CA GLY A 150 -2.55 -11.82 -6.43
C GLY A 150 -2.49 -11.23 -5.03
N TRP A 151 -3.67 -11.02 -4.44
CA TRP A 151 -3.79 -10.47 -3.07
C TRP A 151 -3.05 -11.33 -2.03
N ALA A 152 -3.19 -12.66 -2.10
CA ALA A 152 -2.50 -13.59 -1.18
C ALA A 152 -0.97 -13.49 -1.35
N ILE A 153 -0.47 -13.44 -2.59
CA ILE A 153 0.96 -13.29 -2.89
C ILE A 153 1.44 -11.90 -2.46
N GLY A 154 0.62 -10.87 -2.66
CA GLY A 154 0.89 -9.51 -2.17
C GLY A 154 1.09 -9.48 -0.66
N MET A 155 0.18 -10.08 0.10
CA MET A 155 0.30 -10.17 1.56
C MET A 155 1.62 -10.82 1.98
N LEU A 156 2.01 -11.93 1.31
CA LEU A 156 3.29 -12.59 1.57
C LEU A 156 4.47 -11.65 1.31
N GLY A 157 4.41 -10.87 0.23
CA GLY A 157 5.44 -9.87 -0.10
C GLY A 157 5.57 -8.81 1.00
N GLY A 158 4.45 -8.29 1.45
CA GLY A 158 4.41 -7.31 2.56
C GLY A 158 5.05 -7.85 3.83
N VAL A 159 4.69 -9.09 4.22
CA VAL A 159 5.24 -9.76 5.42
C VAL A 159 6.75 -10.01 5.25
N ILE A 160 7.16 -10.52 4.10
CA ILE A 160 8.58 -10.84 3.83
C ILE A 160 9.42 -9.55 3.90
N CYS A 161 8.99 -8.48 3.22
CA CYS A 161 9.71 -7.19 3.27
C CYS A 161 9.74 -6.63 4.69
N LEU A 162 8.62 -6.71 5.41
CA LEU A 162 8.54 -6.23 6.80
C LEU A 162 9.55 -6.99 7.69
N LEU A 163 9.67 -8.31 7.54
CA LEU A 163 10.65 -9.09 8.28
C LEU A 163 12.09 -8.67 7.91
N PHE A 164 12.36 -8.46 6.61
CA PHE A 164 13.68 -7.99 6.14
C PHE A 164 14.11 -6.68 6.79
N VAL A 165 13.15 -5.78 7.05
CA VAL A 165 13.46 -4.46 7.63
C VAL A 165 13.38 -4.45 9.16
N LEU A 166 12.48 -5.24 9.77
CA LEU A 166 12.33 -5.27 11.23
C LEU A 166 13.49 -5.98 11.93
N VAL A 167 14.03 -7.05 11.33
CA VAL A 167 15.14 -7.80 11.96
C VAL A 167 16.35 -6.89 12.20
N PRO A 168 16.90 -6.16 11.20
CA PRO A 168 18.01 -5.22 11.47
C PRO A 168 17.66 -4.13 12.50
N ILE A 169 16.43 -3.60 12.46
CA ILE A 169 15.97 -2.58 13.42
C ILE A 169 16.00 -3.14 14.87
N GLN A 170 15.51 -4.36 15.05
CA GLN A 170 15.44 -5.00 16.38
C GLN A 170 16.83 -5.40 16.90
N LEU A 171 17.75 -5.77 16.02
CA LEU A 171 19.13 -6.12 16.39
C LEU A 171 19.97 -4.88 16.77
N ASN A 172 19.52 -3.66 16.37
CA ASN A 172 20.23 -2.40 16.63
C ASN A 172 19.27 -1.39 17.26
N PRO A 173 18.77 -1.68 18.47
CA PRO A 173 17.76 -0.81 19.09
C PRO A 173 18.31 0.60 19.36
N GLY A 174 17.55 1.59 18.94
CA GLY A 174 17.91 3.00 19.11
C GLY A 174 18.72 3.60 17.97
N ASP A 175 19.22 2.79 17.04
CA ASP A 175 19.96 3.30 15.89
C ASP A 175 19.00 3.66 14.74
N VAL A 176 18.77 4.94 14.59
CA VAL A 176 17.87 5.53 13.58
C VAL A 176 18.32 5.19 12.14
N PHE A 177 19.60 4.91 11.93
CA PHE A 177 20.14 4.53 10.61
C PHE A 177 19.42 3.28 10.07
N PHE A 178 19.21 2.26 10.91
CA PHE A 178 18.52 1.01 10.49
C PHE A 178 17.05 1.27 10.16
N VAL A 179 16.40 2.23 10.83
CA VAL A 179 15.04 2.65 10.50
C VAL A 179 15.00 3.32 9.13
N ARG A 180 15.96 4.21 8.86
CA ARG A 180 16.03 4.96 7.59
C ARG A 180 16.38 4.04 6.41
N ILE A 181 17.33 3.10 6.60
CA ILE A 181 17.70 2.17 5.53
C ILE A 181 16.53 1.22 5.16
N ALA A 182 15.59 0.99 6.09
CA ALA A 182 14.37 0.22 5.81
C ALA A 182 13.57 0.80 4.63
N PHE A 183 13.58 2.15 4.47
CA PHE A 183 12.87 2.80 3.36
C PHE A 183 13.54 2.53 2.03
N LEU A 184 14.89 2.50 1.99
CA LEU A 184 15.66 2.11 0.79
C LEU A 184 15.42 0.64 0.44
N ILE A 185 15.45 -0.24 1.44
CA ILE A 185 15.18 -1.68 1.25
C ILE A 185 13.77 -1.85 0.64
N THR A 186 12.78 -1.16 1.19
CA THR A 186 11.38 -1.22 0.71
C THR A 186 11.29 -0.72 -0.74
N ALA A 187 11.94 0.40 -1.05
CA ALA A 187 11.95 0.97 -2.41
C ALA A 187 12.58 0.01 -3.42
N VAL A 188 13.74 -0.58 -3.07
CA VAL A 188 14.44 -1.58 -3.90
C VAL A 188 13.59 -2.84 -4.07
N PHE A 189 12.99 -3.34 -2.98
CA PHE A 189 12.12 -4.52 -2.99
C PHE A 189 10.94 -4.30 -3.95
N PHE A 190 10.25 -3.14 -3.85
CA PHE A 190 9.13 -2.78 -4.72
C PHE A 190 9.61 -2.65 -6.17
N ALA A 191 10.72 -1.94 -6.40
CA ALA A 191 11.27 -1.76 -7.76
C ALA A 191 11.57 -3.10 -8.43
N LEU A 192 12.33 -3.99 -7.74
CA LEU A 192 12.73 -5.29 -8.29
C LEU A 192 11.52 -6.19 -8.56
N SER A 193 10.56 -6.22 -7.63
CA SER A 193 9.33 -7.02 -7.78
C SER A 193 8.44 -6.52 -8.91
N SER A 194 8.55 -5.23 -9.28
CA SER A 194 7.76 -4.62 -10.36
C SER A 194 8.33 -4.92 -11.76
N ILE A 195 9.63 -5.25 -11.88
CA ILE A 195 10.29 -5.47 -13.17
C ILE A 195 9.53 -6.48 -14.05
N PRO A 196 9.14 -7.67 -13.54
CA PRO A 196 8.43 -8.65 -14.36
C PRO A 196 7.16 -8.10 -14.99
N MET A 197 6.44 -7.23 -14.29
CA MET A 197 5.20 -6.57 -14.77
C MET A 197 5.49 -5.79 -16.05
N PHE A 198 6.58 -5.01 -16.05
CA PHE A 198 6.93 -4.14 -17.17
C PHE A 198 7.58 -4.91 -18.34
N LEU A 199 8.15 -6.06 -18.08
CA LEU A 199 8.77 -6.89 -19.15
C LEU A 199 7.73 -7.78 -19.84
N TRP A 200 6.83 -8.42 -19.08
CA TRP A 200 6.06 -9.56 -19.60
C TRP A 200 4.55 -9.34 -19.70
N VAL A 201 3.97 -8.37 -19.02
CA VAL A 201 2.54 -8.09 -19.18
C VAL A 201 2.33 -7.23 -20.43
N LYS A 202 1.37 -7.62 -21.24
CA LYS A 202 0.99 -6.92 -22.48
C LYS A 202 -0.46 -6.42 -22.33
N GLU A 203 -0.71 -5.23 -22.79
CA GLU A 203 -2.06 -4.69 -22.92
C GLU A 203 -2.70 -5.33 -24.15
N VAL A 204 -3.57 -6.31 -23.94
CA VAL A 204 -4.19 -7.11 -24.99
C VAL A 204 -5.53 -6.51 -25.40
N ASN A 205 -6.29 -6.02 -24.42
CA ASN A 205 -7.63 -5.52 -24.69
C ASN A 205 -7.57 -4.16 -25.38
N GLU A 206 -8.42 -4.00 -26.39
CA GLU A 206 -8.57 -2.72 -27.08
C GLU A 206 -9.20 -1.68 -26.12
N PRO A 207 -8.71 -0.44 -26.15
CA PRO A 207 -9.34 0.61 -25.36
C PRO A 207 -10.75 0.91 -25.85
N ASP A 208 -11.61 1.35 -24.97
CA ASP A 208 -12.94 1.81 -25.33
C ASP A 208 -12.83 3.01 -26.27
N LYS A 209 -13.79 3.16 -27.17
CA LYS A 209 -13.83 4.32 -28.08
C LYS A 209 -14.44 5.52 -27.38
N LEU A 210 -13.68 6.60 -27.33
CA LEU A 210 -14.20 7.85 -26.79
C LEU A 210 -15.31 8.36 -27.69
N PRO A 211 -16.45 8.84 -27.15
CA PRO A 211 -17.50 9.43 -27.98
C PRO A 211 -16.98 10.62 -28.82
N ALA A 212 -17.49 10.74 -30.02
CA ALA A 212 -17.08 11.77 -30.97
C ALA A 212 -17.26 13.18 -30.37
N GLY A 213 -16.22 13.99 -30.44
CA GLY A 213 -16.23 15.36 -29.95
C GLY A 213 -15.95 15.54 -28.46
N GLU A 214 -15.71 14.44 -27.72
CA GLU A 214 -15.42 14.51 -26.28
C GLU A 214 -13.89 14.43 -26.06
N THR A 215 -13.39 15.17 -25.08
CA THR A 215 -12.02 15.01 -24.59
C THR A 215 -12.04 14.00 -23.44
N THR A 216 -10.93 13.30 -23.21
CA THR A 216 -10.81 12.30 -22.12
C THR A 216 -11.15 12.93 -20.75
N LEU A 217 -10.64 14.13 -20.48
CA LEU A 217 -10.92 14.85 -19.22
C LEU A 217 -12.39 15.26 -19.12
N GLY A 218 -12.94 15.85 -20.19
CA GLY A 218 -14.36 16.25 -20.24
C GLY A 218 -15.28 15.06 -20.01
N TYR A 219 -14.98 13.95 -20.68
CA TYR A 219 -15.74 12.69 -20.52
C TYR A 219 -15.62 12.12 -19.11
N ALA A 220 -14.43 12.17 -18.50
CA ALA A 220 -14.22 11.70 -17.12
C ALA A 220 -15.09 12.47 -16.13
N PHE A 221 -15.13 13.80 -16.23
CA PHE A 221 -15.96 14.63 -15.35
C PHE A 221 -17.47 14.43 -15.63
N LYS A 222 -17.84 14.30 -16.88
CA LYS A 222 -19.24 14.02 -17.29
C LYS A 222 -19.70 12.65 -16.76
N LYS A 223 -18.86 11.61 -16.91
CA LYS A 223 -19.13 10.25 -16.41
C LYS A 223 -19.26 10.28 -14.89
N LEU A 224 -18.38 11.01 -14.20
CA LEU A 224 -18.42 11.18 -12.74
C LEU A 224 -19.73 11.87 -12.30
N ALA A 225 -20.08 13.00 -12.94
CA ALA A 225 -21.31 13.74 -12.65
C ALA A 225 -22.55 12.87 -12.90
N HIS A 226 -22.56 12.13 -14.01
CA HIS A 226 -23.65 11.18 -14.34
C HIS A 226 -23.74 10.07 -13.28
N THR A 227 -22.61 9.51 -12.87
CA THR A 227 -22.56 8.47 -11.82
C THR A 227 -23.15 9.02 -10.50
N PHE A 228 -22.74 10.23 -10.09
CA PHE A 228 -23.27 10.85 -8.88
C PHE A 228 -24.77 11.09 -8.96
N SER A 229 -25.27 11.56 -10.11
CA SER A 229 -26.70 11.79 -10.29
C SER A 229 -27.49 10.47 -10.33
N SER A 230 -26.91 9.43 -10.92
CA SER A 230 -27.52 8.11 -11.06
C SER A 230 -27.50 7.29 -9.77
N VAL A 231 -26.55 7.56 -8.87
CA VAL A 231 -26.39 6.82 -7.59
C VAL A 231 -27.70 6.84 -6.77
N ARG A 232 -28.45 7.94 -6.85
CA ARG A 232 -29.75 8.05 -6.18
C ARG A 232 -30.77 7.00 -6.64
N HIS A 233 -30.63 6.49 -7.87
CA HIS A 233 -31.51 5.44 -8.42
C HIS A 233 -31.15 4.04 -7.91
N TYR A 234 -29.92 3.85 -7.40
CA TYR A 234 -29.41 2.52 -6.98
C TYR A 234 -29.40 2.42 -5.45
N ARG A 235 -30.60 2.41 -4.84
CA ARG A 235 -30.78 2.35 -3.37
C ARG A 235 -30.05 1.17 -2.76
N GLU A 236 -30.07 0.02 -3.41
CA GLU A 236 -29.41 -1.21 -2.91
C GLU A 236 -27.90 -1.05 -2.96
N PHE A 237 -27.36 -0.38 -3.98
CA PHE A 237 -25.91 -0.06 -4.06
C PHE A 237 -25.53 0.89 -2.93
N ILE A 238 -26.34 1.91 -2.63
CA ILE A 238 -26.08 2.84 -1.51
C ILE A 238 -26.08 2.07 -0.18
N LYS A 239 -27.06 1.20 0.04
CA LYS A 239 -27.13 0.34 1.23
C LYS A 239 -25.87 -0.54 1.35
N TYR A 240 -25.47 -1.17 0.24
CA TYR A 240 -24.25 -1.97 0.18
C TYR A 240 -23.01 -1.13 0.52
N MET A 241 -22.88 0.07 -0.05
CA MET A 241 -21.76 0.98 0.21
C MET A 241 -21.71 1.41 1.67
N ILE A 242 -22.88 1.73 2.26
CA ILE A 242 -22.98 2.08 3.69
C ILE A 242 -22.58 0.86 4.55
N ALA A 243 -23.10 -0.32 4.23
CA ALA A 243 -22.76 -1.56 4.94
C ALA A 243 -21.26 -1.87 4.82
N PHE A 244 -20.70 -1.71 3.62
CA PHE A 244 -19.27 -1.90 3.34
C PHE A 244 -18.42 -0.89 4.14
N LEU A 245 -18.86 0.37 4.18
CA LEU A 245 -18.17 1.42 4.95
C LEU A 245 -18.20 1.10 6.46
N ILE A 246 -19.34 0.69 6.95
CA ILE A 246 -19.51 0.27 8.36
C ILE A 246 -18.61 -0.95 8.64
N TYR A 247 -18.63 -1.92 7.78
CA TYR A 247 -17.78 -3.12 7.89
C TYR A 247 -16.29 -2.74 7.95
N ASN A 248 -15.87 -1.91 7.06
CA ASN A 248 -14.47 -1.44 7.05
C ASN A 248 -14.09 -0.60 8.28
N UNK A 249 -14.80 0.04 8.66
CA UNK A 249 -14.63 0.79 9.86
C UNK A 249 -14.56 -0.12 11.05
N UNK A 250 -15.22 -1.09 11.02
CA UNK A 250 -15.21 -2.09 12.05
C UNK A 250 -13.93 -2.88 11.99
N UNK A 251 -13.55 -3.11 10.84
CA UNK A 251 -12.31 -3.83 10.65
C UNK A 251 -11.10 -3.01 11.04
N UNK A 252 -11.25 -1.85 10.92
CA UNK A 252 -10.19 -1.01 11.33
C UNK A 252 -10.14 -0.83 12.82
N UNK A 253 -11.16 -0.84 13.28
CA UNK A 253 -11.32 -0.77 14.69
C UNK A 253 -10.86 -2.05 15.35
N UNK A 254 -11.15 -3.01 14.79
CA UNK A 254 -10.74 -4.31 15.24
C UNK A 254 -9.22 -4.49 15.10
N UNK A 255 -8.76 -4.01 14.07
CA UNK A 255 -7.36 -4.12 13.88
C UNK A 255 -6.59 -3.22 14.78
N UNK A 256 -7.19 -2.24 15.08
CA UNK A 256 -6.62 -1.35 16.02
C UNK A 256 -6.71 -1.90 17.43
N UNK A 257 -7.63 -2.47 17.67
CA UNK A 257 -7.85 -3.13 18.92
C UNK A 257 -6.91 -4.31 19.07
N UNK A 258 -6.77 -4.92 18.09
CA UNK A 258 -5.84 -6.04 18.06
C UNK A 258 -4.38 -5.60 18.18
N UNK A 259 -4.19 -4.61 17.62
CA UNK A 259 -2.88 -4.11 17.73
C UNK A 259 -2.60 -3.57 19.10
N UNK A 260 -3.54 -3.10 19.59
CA UNK A 260 -3.44 -2.63 20.94
C UNK A 260 -3.35 -3.78 21.92
N UNK A 261 -3.95 -4.63 21.69
CA UNK A 261 -3.90 -5.83 22.46
C UNK A 261 -2.54 -6.51 22.32
N UNK A 262 -2.10 -6.51 21.17
CA UNK A 262 -0.81 -7.11 20.96
C UNK A 262 0.31 -6.30 21.57
N UNK A 263 0.09 -5.18 21.55
CA UNK A 263 1.03 -4.35 22.17
C UNK A 263 0.98 -4.46 23.67
N UNK A 264 -0.04 -4.62 24.08
CA UNK A 264 -0.24 -4.80 25.49
C UNK A 264 0.30 -6.15 25.93
N UNK A 265 0.11 -6.97 25.22
CA UNK A 265 0.64 -8.28 25.46
C UNK A 265 2.18 -8.30 25.37
N UNK A 266 2.59 -7.68 24.46
CA UNK A 266 4.01 -7.63 24.34
C UNK A 266 4.64 -6.85 25.44
N UNK A 267 3.98 -6.00 25.83
CA UNK A 267 4.43 -5.26 26.94
C UNK A 267 4.34 -6.05 28.23
N UNK A 268 3.52 -6.73 28.32
CA UNK A 268 3.34 -7.58 29.44
C UNK A 268 4.37 -8.68 29.41
N UNK A 269 4.58 -9.09 28.36
CA UNK A 269 5.60 -10.12 28.21
C UNK A 269 7.00 -9.56 28.46
N UNK A 270 7.15 -8.50 28.05
CA UNK A 270 8.41 -7.90 28.29
C UNK A 270 8.59 -7.55 29.75
N UNK A 271 7.63 -7.28 30.30
CA UNK A 271 7.66 -6.99 31.69
C UNK A 271 7.86 -8.27 32.49
N UNK A 272 7.38 -9.12 32.12
CA UNK A 272 7.54 -10.40 32.72
C UNK A 272 8.95 -10.91 32.53
N UNK A 273 9.40 -10.68 31.43
CA UNK A 273 10.74 -11.10 31.20
C UNK A 273 11.76 -10.27 31.95
N UNK A 274 11.41 -9.19 32.09
CA UNK A 274 12.23 -8.34 32.88
C UNK A 274 12.15 -8.68 34.34
N UNK A 275 11.23 -9.02 34.72
CA UNK A 275 11.00 -9.41 36.04
C UNK A 275 11.68 -10.74 36.31
N UNK A 276 11.62 -11.43 35.50
CA UNK A 276 12.31 -12.68 35.58
C UNK A 276 13.82 -12.51 35.54
N UNK A 277 14.13 -11.70 34.80
CA UNK A 277 15.55 -11.47 34.78
C UNK A 277 16.06 -10.76 36.01
N UNK A 278 15.27 -10.11 36.48
CA UNK A 278 15.61 -9.47 37.69
C UNK A 278 15.58 -10.44 38.87
N UNK A 279 14.86 -11.17 38.82
CA UNK A 279 14.76 -12.18 39.79
C UNK A 279 15.97 -13.12 39.69
N UNK A 280 16.30 -13.31 38.60
CA UNK A 280 17.45 -14.15 38.43
C UNK A 280 18.75 -13.45 38.85
N UNK A 281 18.71 -12.34 38.71
CA UNK A 281 19.86 -11.62 39.12
C UNK A 281 20.01 -11.47 40.63
N UNK A 282 18.98 -11.42 41.12
CA UNK A 282 18.94 -11.30 42.51
C UNK A 282 19.37 -12.55 43.21
N ALA A 283 19.03 -13.73 42.88
CA ALA A 283 19.39 -15.04 43.43
C ALA A 283 20.90 -15.31 43.33
N ILE A 284 21.48 -14.97 42.29
CA ILE A 284 22.94 -15.17 42.08
C ILE A 284 23.78 -14.34 43.10
N THR A 285 23.41 -13.09 43.30
CA THR A 285 24.12 -12.20 44.20
C THR A 285 24.02 -12.65 45.68
N VAL A 286 22.86 -13.17 46.08
CA VAL A 286 22.66 -13.69 47.46
C VAL A 286 23.50 -14.95 47.66
N ASN A 287 23.60 -15.81 46.66
CA ASN A 287 24.38 -17.06 46.77
C ASN A 287 25.90 -16.78 46.82
N SER A 288 26.38 -15.74 46.16
CA SER A 288 27.82 -15.35 46.18
C SER A 288 28.25 -14.63 47.46
N SER A 289 27.30 -14.11 48.26
CA SER A 289 27.60 -13.46 49.54
C SER A 289 27.63 -14.45 50.72
N ASN A 290 27.19 -15.71 50.47
CA ASN A 290 27.16 -16.76 51.52
C ASN A 290 28.34 -17.78 51.38
N THR A 291 29.29 -17.52 50.46
CA THR A 291 30.53 -18.30 50.31
C THR A 291 31.74 -17.48 50.73
#